data_99ddfe368f68ba28ddcebe438185f71f
#
_entry.id   99ddfe368f68ba28ddcebe438185f71f
#
_cell.length_a   1.000
_cell.length_b   1.000
_cell.length_c   1.000
_cell.angle_alpha   90.00
_cell.angle_beta   90.00
_cell.angle_gamma   90.00
#
_symmetry.space_group_name_H-M   'P 1'
#
loop_
_entity.id
_entity.type
_entity.pdbx_description
1 polymer ?
#
loop_
_entity_poly.entity_id
_entity_poly.type
_entity_poly.pdbx_seq_one_letter_code
_entity_poly.pdbx_strand_id
1 'polypeptide(L)'
;MGRFVKGDVVVVPFPFSDLTRAKRRPALVVASVTDDDVILCQITSQDVRDGYALSLIDADFQDGSLRRPSNVRPNRIFTADTRLVLYRIGGLRREKAVEVTEAIVRILRE
;
A
#
# COMPACT_ATOMS: atom_id res chain seq x y z
N MET A 1 -2.74 7.90 -19.20
CA MET A 1 -3.16 6.66 -18.53
C MET A 1 -2.11 6.25 -17.50
N GLY A 2 -2.52 6.00 -16.29
CA GLY A 2 -1.60 5.63 -15.22
C GLY A 2 -1.05 4.21 -15.40
N ARG A 3 0.18 3.99 -14.96
CA ARG A 3 0.82 2.69 -14.99
C ARG A 3 0.25 1.73 -13.95
N PHE A 4 -0.26 2.29 -12.86
CA PHE A 4 -0.74 1.51 -11.73
C PHE A 4 -2.16 1.92 -11.43
N VAL A 5 -2.94 0.96 -10.95
CA VAL A 5 -4.35 1.19 -10.65
C VAL A 5 -4.62 0.88 -9.19
N LYS A 6 -5.70 1.42 -8.68
CA LYS A 6 -6.15 1.15 -7.32
C LYS A 6 -6.24 -0.36 -7.08
N GLY A 7 -5.65 -0.79 -5.99
CA GLY A 7 -5.59 -2.20 -5.62
C GLY A 7 -4.27 -2.88 -5.95
N ASP A 8 -3.43 -2.27 -6.78
CA ASP A 8 -2.11 -2.83 -7.04
C ASP A 8 -1.26 -2.79 -5.78
N VAL A 9 -0.52 -3.86 -5.54
CA VAL A 9 0.51 -3.91 -4.50
C VAL A 9 1.86 -3.82 -5.20
N VAL A 10 2.62 -2.80 -4.81
CA VAL A 10 3.89 -2.46 -5.46
C VAL A 10 5.00 -2.41 -4.43
N VAL A 11 6.25 -2.39 -4.92
CA VAL A 11 7.43 -2.24 -4.06
C VAL A 11 8.07 -0.90 -4.37
N VAL A 12 8.35 -0.15 -3.31
CA VAL A 12 8.99 1.15 -3.41
C VAL A 12 10.14 1.24 -2.42
N PRO A 13 11.17 2.05 -2.71
CA PRO A 13 12.17 2.37 -1.69
C PRO A 13 11.51 3.25 -0.63
N PHE A 14 11.67 2.88 0.61
CA PHE A 14 11.03 3.60 1.71
C PHE A 14 12.13 4.14 2.63
N PRO A 15 12.28 5.46 2.72
CA PRO A 15 13.24 6.03 3.65
C PRO A 15 12.72 5.93 5.09
N PHE A 16 13.63 5.64 6.00
CA PHE A 16 13.35 5.60 7.42
C PHE A 16 14.09 6.74 8.10
N SER A 17 14.09 6.75 9.41
CA SER A 17 14.76 7.78 10.19
C SER A 17 16.23 7.96 9.77
N ASP A 18 16.87 6.92 9.28
CA ASP A 18 18.20 7.01 8.69
C ASP A 18 18.05 7.23 7.18
N LEU A 19 18.20 8.48 6.76
CA LEU A 19 18.00 8.85 5.36
C LEU A 19 19.13 8.37 4.44
N THR A 20 20.19 7.81 4.99
CA THR A 20 21.26 7.24 4.16
C THR A 20 20.91 5.86 3.64
N ARG A 21 19.84 5.25 4.16
CA ARG A 21 19.40 3.93 3.75
C ARG A 21 17.93 3.95 3.37
N ALA A 22 17.62 3.31 2.27
CA ALA A 22 16.26 3.03 1.87
C ALA A 22 16.07 1.53 1.83
N LYS A 23 14.98 1.03 2.41
CA LYS A 23 14.60 -0.37 2.30
C LYS A 23 13.46 -0.49 1.32
N ARG A 24 13.43 -1.61 0.61
CA ARG A 24 12.31 -1.91 -0.27
C ARG A 24 11.13 -2.38 0.57
N ARG A 25 10.00 -1.72 0.40
CA ARG A 25 8.79 -2.03 1.16
C ARG A 25 7.60 -2.14 0.23
N PRO A 26 6.67 -3.05 0.52
CA PRO A 26 5.43 -3.09 -0.23
C PRO A 26 4.51 -1.94 0.18
N ALA A 27 3.69 -1.51 -0.77
CA ALA A 27 2.68 -0.49 -0.54
C ALA A 27 1.49 -0.77 -1.46
N LEU A 28 0.32 -0.37 -0.99
CA LEU A 28 -0.92 -0.53 -1.74
C LEU A 28 -1.23 0.77 -2.48
N VAL A 29 -1.53 0.68 -3.76
CA VAL A 29 -2.01 1.83 -4.53
C VAL A 29 -3.47 2.07 -4.14
N VAL A 30 -3.73 3.19 -3.49
CA VAL A 30 -5.09 3.55 -3.07
C VAL A 30 -5.73 4.54 -4.02
N ALA A 31 -4.93 5.27 -4.79
CA ALA A 31 -5.45 6.15 -5.83
C ALA A 31 -4.37 6.39 -6.88
N SER A 32 -4.81 6.49 -8.13
CA SER A 32 -3.97 6.90 -9.24
C SER A 32 -4.45 8.30 -9.64
N VAL A 33 -3.67 9.31 -9.32
CA VAL A 33 -4.11 10.70 -9.40
C VAL A 33 -3.83 11.31 -10.76
N THR A 34 -2.59 11.11 -11.21
CA THR A 34 -2.13 11.54 -12.53
C THR A 34 -1.29 10.43 -13.12
N ASP A 35 -0.81 10.62 -14.34
CA ASP A 35 0.09 9.63 -14.95
C ASP A 35 1.40 9.51 -14.18
N ASP A 36 1.77 10.54 -13.44
CA ASP A 36 3.05 10.61 -12.76
C ASP A 36 2.98 10.32 -11.27
N ASP A 37 1.80 10.42 -10.66
CA ASP A 37 1.65 10.32 -9.21
C ASP A 37 0.65 9.25 -8.81
N VAL A 38 1.00 8.52 -7.74
CA VAL A 38 0.10 7.58 -7.08
C VAL A 38 0.06 7.90 -5.60
N ILE A 39 -1.09 7.65 -4.98
CA ILE A 39 -1.21 7.69 -3.52
C ILE A 39 -1.08 6.26 -3.03
N LEU A 40 -0.14 6.05 -2.11
CA LEU A 40 0.21 4.75 -1.59
C LEU A 40 -0.12 4.64 -0.12
N CYS A 41 -0.37 3.42 0.32
CA CYS A 41 -0.64 3.08 1.71
C CYS A 41 0.40 2.05 2.15
N GLN A 42 1.06 2.30 3.27
CA GLN A 42 2.13 1.43 3.73
C GLN A 42 1.63 0.03 4.09
N ILE A 43 2.40 -0.98 3.72
CA ILE A 43 2.20 -2.36 4.13
C ILE A 43 3.43 -2.78 4.94
N THR A 44 3.22 -3.47 6.06
CA THR A 44 4.29 -3.99 6.89
C THR A 44 4.00 -5.42 7.30
N SER A 45 5.06 -6.22 7.43
CA SER A 45 4.94 -7.57 7.96
C SER A 45 5.06 -7.60 9.49
N GLN A 46 5.31 -6.46 10.11
CA GLN A 46 5.42 -6.37 11.56
C GLN A 46 4.05 -6.18 12.20
N ASP A 47 3.94 -6.57 13.48
CA ASP A 47 2.73 -6.31 14.24
C ASP A 47 2.53 -4.81 14.40
N VAL A 48 1.27 -4.39 14.25
CA VAL A 48 0.88 -3.00 14.42
C VAL A 48 -0.21 -2.95 15.47
N ARG A 49 -0.03 -2.13 16.50
CA ARG A 49 -0.94 -2.07 17.65
C ARG A 49 -1.65 -0.75 17.79
N ASP A 50 -1.79 0.00 16.69
CA ASP A 50 -2.45 1.31 16.74
C ASP A 50 -3.96 1.25 16.53
N GLY A 51 -4.52 0.06 16.33
CA GLY A 51 -5.96 -0.11 16.15
C GLY A 51 -6.45 0.18 14.74
N TYR A 52 -5.60 0.65 13.85
CA TYR A 52 -5.99 0.98 12.47
C TYR A 52 -5.62 -0.09 11.46
N ALA A 53 -4.60 -0.89 11.74
CA ALA A 53 -4.06 -1.84 10.79
C ALA A 53 -5.10 -2.87 10.36
N LEU A 54 -5.09 -3.20 9.07
CA LEU A 54 -5.94 -4.23 8.49
C LEU A 54 -5.07 -5.39 8.05
N SER A 55 -5.44 -6.60 8.44
CA SER A 55 -4.66 -7.77 8.06
C SER A 55 -4.71 -7.98 6.55
N LEU A 56 -3.60 -8.49 6.00
CA LEU A 56 -3.45 -8.77 4.58
C LEU A 56 -2.85 -10.14 4.42
N ILE A 57 -3.63 -11.07 3.87
CA ILE A 57 -3.24 -12.47 3.67
C ILE A 57 -3.39 -12.83 2.20
N ASP A 58 -2.90 -14.01 1.82
CA ASP A 58 -2.96 -14.46 0.42
C ASP A 58 -4.36 -14.45 -0.16
N ALA A 59 -5.36 -14.79 0.65
CA ALA A 59 -6.75 -14.83 0.19
C ALA A 59 -7.27 -13.46 -0.23
N ASP A 60 -6.62 -12.38 0.19
CA ASP A 60 -7.01 -11.02 -0.18
C ASP A 60 -6.52 -10.63 -1.58
N PHE A 61 -5.65 -11.42 -2.18
CA PHE A 61 -5.09 -11.14 -3.49
C PHE A 61 -5.92 -11.76 -4.59
N GLN A 62 -6.14 -11.01 -5.66
CA GLN A 62 -6.71 -11.49 -6.90
C GLN A 62 -5.62 -12.16 -7.75
N ASP A 63 -4.41 -11.59 -7.74
CA ASP A 63 -3.24 -12.15 -8.39
C ASP A 63 -2.02 -11.75 -7.57
N GLY A 64 -0.97 -12.57 -7.66
CA GLY A 64 0.24 -12.35 -6.88
C GLY A 64 0.04 -12.66 -5.40
N SER A 65 1.06 -12.38 -4.61
CA SER A 65 1.00 -12.58 -3.16
C SER A 65 2.20 -11.93 -2.48
N LEU A 66 2.10 -11.79 -1.15
CA LEU A 66 3.24 -11.46 -0.30
C LEU A 66 3.73 -12.75 0.34
N ARG A 67 5.03 -12.80 0.67
CA ARG A 67 5.64 -14.01 1.22
C ARG A 67 5.13 -14.39 2.59
N ARG A 68 4.60 -13.41 3.32
CA ARG A 68 4.13 -13.62 4.70
C ARG A 68 2.92 -12.76 4.97
N PRO A 69 2.10 -13.16 5.94
CA PRO A 69 1.00 -12.30 6.37
C PRO A 69 1.51 -10.92 6.76
N SER A 70 0.75 -9.92 6.41
CA SER A 70 1.16 -8.53 6.57
C SER A 70 0.00 -7.70 7.08
N ASN A 71 0.22 -6.41 7.24
CA ASN A 71 -0.78 -5.45 7.66
C ASN A 71 -0.73 -4.23 6.74
N VAL A 72 -1.90 -3.80 6.29
CA VAL A 72 -2.04 -2.51 5.61
C VAL A 72 -2.27 -1.46 6.69
N ARG A 73 -1.56 -0.34 6.58
CA ARG A 73 -1.66 0.75 7.55
C ARG A 73 -2.40 1.94 6.93
N PRO A 74 -3.73 2.00 7.07
CA PRO A 74 -4.50 3.06 6.41
C PRO A 74 -4.21 4.46 6.95
N ASN A 75 -3.57 4.55 8.10
CA ASN A 75 -3.14 5.83 8.68
C ASN A 75 -1.75 6.27 8.18
N ARG A 76 -1.15 5.52 7.26
CA ARG A 76 0.15 5.88 6.68
C ARG A 76 0.05 5.90 5.17
N ILE A 77 -0.49 7.00 4.66
CA ILE A 77 -0.62 7.22 3.23
C ILE A 77 0.37 8.31 2.80
N PHE A 78 0.82 8.21 1.57
CA PHE A 78 1.78 9.18 1.02
C PHE A 78 1.68 9.17 -0.50
N THR A 79 2.05 10.29 -1.11
CA THR A 79 2.10 10.40 -2.56
C THR A 79 3.51 10.10 -3.04
N ALA A 80 3.61 9.34 -4.11
CA ALA A 80 4.90 8.99 -4.72
C ALA A 80 4.81 9.17 -6.23
N ASP A 81 5.95 9.56 -6.81
CA ASP A 81 6.11 9.57 -8.25
C ASP A 81 6.13 8.11 -8.73
N THR A 82 5.43 7.83 -9.83
CA THR A 82 5.38 6.46 -10.36
C THR A 82 6.76 5.92 -10.73
N ARG A 83 7.71 6.80 -11.02
CA ARG A 83 9.10 6.39 -11.33
C ARG A 83 9.82 5.80 -10.13
N LEU A 84 9.34 6.04 -8.92
CA LEU A 84 9.90 5.44 -7.71
C LEU A 84 9.44 4.01 -7.50
N VAL A 85 8.39 3.59 -8.18
CA VAL A 85 7.88 2.23 -8.06
C VAL A 85 8.82 1.28 -8.76
N LEU A 86 9.34 0.30 -8.01
CA LEU A 86 10.31 -0.65 -8.55
C LEU A 86 9.65 -1.75 -9.35
N TYR A 87 8.59 -2.33 -8.82
CA TYR A 87 7.81 -3.34 -9.52
C TYR A 87 6.48 -3.60 -8.82
N ARG A 88 5.58 -4.27 -9.52
CA ARG A 88 4.28 -4.70 -9.02
C ARG A 88 4.39 -6.14 -8.51
N ILE A 89 3.85 -6.39 -7.33
CA ILE A 89 3.80 -7.74 -6.73
C ILE A 89 2.52 -8.46 -7.12
N GLY A 90 1.42 -7.76 -7.16
CA GLY A 90 0.11 -8.34 -7.40
C GLY A 90 -0.98 -7.31 -7.25
N GLY A 91 -2.22 -7.78 -7.20
CA GLY A 91 -3.38 -6.92 -7.01
C GLY A 91 -4.33 -7.52 -6.00
N LEU A 92 -4.95 -6.66 -5.20
CA LEU A 92 -5.92 -7.09 -4.20
C LEU A 92 -7.28 -7.32 -4.85
N ARG A 93 -8.06 -8.20 -4.25
CA ARG A 93 -9.47 -8.32 -4.58
C ARG A 93 -10.17 -7.01 -4.29
N ARG A 94 -11.21 -6.72 -5.07
CA ARG A 94 -11.96 -5.47 -4.93
C ARG A 94 -12.45 -5.25 -3.50
N GLU A 95 -12.97 -6.30 -2.87
CA GLU A 95 -13.51 -6.21 -1.52
C GLU A 95 -12.46 -5.70 -0.53
N LYS A 96 -11.23 -6.18 -0.67
CA LYS A 96 -10.15 -5.74 0.22
C LYS A 96 -9.74 -4.31 -0.07
N ALA A 97 -9.64 -3.94 -1.34
CA ALA A 97 -9.30 -2.58 -1.71
C ALA A 97 -10.36 -1.58 -1.19
N VAL A 98 -11.63 -1.95 -1.26
CA VAL A 98 -12.71 -1.12 -0.73
C VAL A 98 -12.60 -1.02 0.79
N GLU A 99 -12.32 -2.11 1.46
CA GLU A 99 -12.14 -2.11 2.92
C GLU A 99 -11.07 -1.11 3.35
N VAL A 100 -9.93 -1.11 2.66
CA VAL A 100 -8.83 -0.19 2.98
C VAL A 100 -9.25 1.25 2.70
N THR A 101 -9.89 1.50 1.57
CA THR A 101 -10.37 2.85 1.21
C THR A 101 -11.33 3.38 2.28
N GLU A 102 -12.27 2.56 2.72
CA GLU A 102 -13.24 2.98 3.73
C GLU A 102 -12.55 3.26 5.07
N ALA A 103 -11.52 2.50 5.42
CA ALA A 103 -10.75 2.75 6.62
C ALA A 103 -10.04 4.10 6.56
N ILE A 104 -9.45 4.43 5.40
CA ILE A 104 -8.79 5.73 5.19
C ILE A 104 -9.80 6.87 5.32
N VAL A 105 -10.96 6.73 4.69
CA VAL A 105 -12.01 7.74 4.74
C VAL A 105 -12.44 7.99 6.20
N ARG A 106 -12.62 6.91 6.97
CA ARG A 106 -12.98 7.02 8.38
C ARG A 106 -11.96 7.80 9.18
N ILE A 107 -10.68 7.51 8.95
CA ILE A 107 -9.59 8.22 9.62
C ILE A 107 -9.64 9.72 9.29
N LEU A 108 -9.84 10.04 8.03
CA LEU A 108 -9.84 11.44 7.59
C LEU A 108 -11.04 12.22 8.13
N ARG A 109 -12.07 11.51 8.58
CA ARG A 109 -13.28 12.13 9.15
C ARG A 109 -13.28 12.17 10.68
N GLU A 110 -12.29 11.60 11.32
CA GLU A 110 -12.18 11.63 12.79
C GLU A 110 -12.05 13.04 13.33
#